data_b548ff9d80cbf6eda3f3732734a14a29
#
_entry.id   b548ff9d80cbf6eda3f3732734a14a29
#
_cell.length_a   1.000
_cell.length_b   1.000
_cell.length_c   1.000
_cell.angle_alpha   90.00
_cell.angle_beta   90.00
_cell.angle_gamma   90.00
#
_symmetry.space_group_name_H-M   'P 1'
#
loop_
_entity.id
_entity.type
_entity.pdbx_description
1 polymer ?
#
loop_
_entity_poly.entity_id
_entity_poly.type
_entity_poly.pdbx_seq_one_letter_code
_entity_poly.pdbx_strand_id
1 'polypeptide(L)'
;MHLHPAIRVASLSATVALALTSCQSDRSPPASPDRAALPTMERVAVNANRCWFKSGDSTFQPYRLAPELNSFSGRPRILAVPRNSPESRPVLVVQAEGSPARLDAFGPLMDGASGDRIRRDVLKWASGTSGC
;
A
#
# COMPACT_ATOMS: atom_id res chain seq x y z
N MET A 1 -90.11 -24.33 -10.66
CA MET A 1 -89.07 -24.46 -11.68
C MET A 1 -88.36 -23.10 -11.76
N HIS A 2 -87.29 -22.87 -10.96
CA HIS A 2 -86.49 -21.69 -11.06
C HIS A 2 -85.01 -22.09 -11.08
N LEU A 3 -84.36 -21.94 -12.24
CA LEU A 3 -82.95 -22.10 -12.43
C LEU A 3 -82.22 -20.83 -11.94
N HIS A 4 -81.29 -20.99 -11.04
CA HIS A 4 -80.39 -19.93 -10.67
C HIS A 4 -79.07 -20.17 -11.36
N PRO A 5 -78.50 -19.19 -12.09
CA PRO A 5 -77.14 -19.31 -12.61
C PRO A 5 -76.13 -18.93 -11.52
N ALA A 6 -75.18 -19.80 -11.31
CA ALA A 6 -74.08 -19.59 -10.40
C ALA A 6 -73.09 -18.62 -11.00
N ILE A 7 -72.88 -17.51 -10.33
CA ILE A 7 -71.80 -16.53 -10.65
C ILE A 7 -70.50 -17.04 -10.05
N ARG A 8 -69.55 -17.39 -10.92
CA ARG A 8 -68.17 -17.70 -10.52
C ARG A 8 -67.36 -16.39 -10.43
N VAL A 9 -67.01 -16.04 -9.22
CA VAL A 9 -66.07 -14.95 -8.98
C VAL A 9 -64.68 -15.51 -9.13
N ALA A 10 -63.97 -15.05 -10.17
CA ALA A 10 -62.54 -15.35 -10.38
C ALA A 10 -61.70 -14.38 -9.55
N SER A 11 -61.08 -14.88 -8.49
CA SER A 11 -60.11 -14.10 -7.70
C SER A 11 -58.76 -14.04 -8.42
N LEU A 12 -58.40 -12.89 -8.96
CA LEU A 12 -57.04 -12.60 -9.44
C LEU A 12 -56.17 -12.32 -8.22
N SER A 13 -55.33 -13.25 -7.86
CA SER A 13 -54.27 -13.02 -6.86
C SER A 13 -53.07 -12.39 -7.58
N ALA A 14 -52.89 -11.11 -7.43
CA ALA A 14 -51.71 -10.41 -7.88
C ALA A 14 -50.56 -10.65 -6.89
N THR A 15 -49.62 -11.51 -7.25
CA THR A 15 -48.35 -11.68 -6.53
C THR A 15 -47.42 -10.55 -6.89
N VAL A 16 -47.25 -9.61 -5.97
CA VAL A 16 -46.20 -8.57 -6.05
C VAL A 16 -44.87 -9.20 -5.63
N ALA A 17 -44.03 -9.50 -6.59
CA ALA A 17 -42.65 -9.90 -6.36
C ALA A 17 -41.82 -8.64 -5.97
N LEU A 18 -41.52 -8.47 -4.69
CA LEU A 18 -40.50 -7.50 -4.24
C LEU A 18 -39.13 -8.00 -4.67
N ALA A 19 -38.57 -7.38 -5.71
CA ALA A 19 -37.18 -7.54 -6.05
C ALA A 19 -36.33 -6.76 -5.02
N LEU A 20 -35.76 -7.46 -4.03
CA LEU A 20 -34.75 -6.95 -3.14
C LEU A 20 -33.45 -6.81 -3.97
N THR A 21 -33.21 -5.63 -4.50
CA THR A 21 -31.90 -5.27 -5.05
C THR A 21 -30.92 -5.18 -3.88
N SER A 22 -30.19 -6.28 -3.65
CA SER A 22 -29.06 -6.32 -2.76
C SER A 22 -27.99 -5.39 -3.32
N CYS A 23 -27.80 -4.20 -2.73
CA CYS A 23 -26.61 -3.40 -2.91
C CYS A 23 -25.46 -4.20 -2.28
N GLN A 24 -24.77 -4.99 -3.09
CA GLN A 24 -23.44 -5.49 -2.73
C GLN A 24 -22.51 -4.29 -2.77
N SER A 25 -22.31 -3.69 -1.60
CA SER A 25 -21.16 -2.81 -1.41
C SER A 25 -19.93 -3.66 -1.67
N ASP A 26 -19.14 -3.30 -2.70
CA ASP A 26 -17.80 -3.83 -2.93
C ASP A 26 -16.95 -3.54 -1.68
N ARG A 27 -17.08 -4.41 -0.69
CA ARG A 27 -16.23 -4.37 0.49
C ARG A 27 -14.92 -5.00 0.06
N SER A 28 -13.97 -4.17 -0.40
CA SER A 28 -12.59 -4.61 -0.56
C SER A 28 -12.17 -5.36 0.70
N PRO A 29 -11.53 -6.55 0.56
CA PRO A 29 -11.08 -7.30 1.73
C PRO A 29 -10.28 -6.38 2.64
N PRO A 30 -10.44 -6.45 3.98
CA PRO A 30 -9.62 -5.66 4.89
C PRO A 30 -8.15 -5.94 4.58
N ALA A 31 -7.39 -4.88 4.31
CA ALA A 31 -5.96 -5.01 4.03
C ALA A 31 -5.30 -5.66 5.24
N SER A 32 -4.54 -6.73 4.99
CA SER A 32 -3.80 -7.41 6.05
C SER A 32 -2.90 -6.41 6.78
N PRO A 33 -2.87 -6.41 8.14
CA PRO A 33 -2.07 -5.43 8.90
C PRO A 33 -0.61 -5.35 8.50
N ASP A 34 -0.03 -6.47 8.06
CA ASP A 34 1.36 -6.58 7.57
C ASP A 34 1.61 -5.85 6.24
N ARG A 35 0.54 -5.47 5.51
CA ARG A 35 0.62 -4.68 4.27
C ARG A 35 0.45 -3.17 4.48
N ALA A 36 0.25 -2.71 5.69
CA ALA A 36 0.18 -1.29 6.01
C ALA A 36 1.54 -0.60 5.84
N ALA A 37 1.52 0.73 5.77
CA ALA A 37 2.71 1.54 5.50
C ALA A 37 3.85 1.29 6.48
N LEU A 38 3.57 1.24 7.80
CA LEU A 38 4.63 1.07 8.82
C LEU A 38 5.32 -0.29 8.71
N PRO A 39 4.67 -1.45 8.80
CA PRO A 39 5.37 -2.74 8.69
C PRO A 39 6.03 -2.93 7.31
N THR A 40 5.51 -2.33 6.26
CA THR A 40 6.17 -2.33 4.95
C THR A 40 7.47 -1.55 4.99
N MET A 41 7.49 -0.34 5.57
CA MET A 41 8.70 0.47 5.67
C MET A 41 9.71 -0.08 6.68
N GLU A 42 9.29 -0.79 7.72
CA GLU A 42 10.19 -1.52 8.62
C GLU A 42 11.00 -2.58 7.85
N ARG A 43 10.35 -3.37 7.00
CA ARG A 43 11.04 -4.34 6.13
C ARG A 43 12.00 -3.67 5.16
N VAL A 44 11.57 -2.59 4.54
CA VAL A 44 12.42 -1.79 3.62
C VAL A 44 13.62 -1.24 4.38
N ALA A 45 13.44 -0.65 5.56
CA ALA A 45 14.50 -0.06 6.37
C ALA A 45 15.58 -1.08 6.76
N VAL A 46 15.17 -2.27 7.23
CA VAL A 46 16.10 -3.34 7.63
C VAL A 46 16.95 -3.82 6.44
N ASN A 47 16.30 -4.05 5.30
CA ASN A 47 17.01 -4.53 4.11
C ASN A 47 17.89 -3.43 3.48
N ALA A 48 17.42 -2.19 3.42
CA ALA A 48 18.21 -1.04 2.95
C ALA A 48 19.46 -0.85 3.81
N ASN A 49 19.34 -0.90 5.14
CA ASN A 49 20.48 -0.82 6.03
C ASN A 49 21.53 -1.88 5.72
N ARG A 50 21.11 -3.13 5.55
CA ARG A 50 22.01 -4.24 5.26
C ARG A 50 22.60 -4.15 3.86
N CYS A 51 21.78 -3.92 2.83
CA CYS A 51 22.16 -4.07 1.42
C CYS A 51 22.76 -2.81 0.80
N TRP A 52 22.40 -1.63 1.28
CA TRP A 52 22.89 -0.36 0.75
C TRP A 52 23.98 0.26 1.63
N PHE A 53 23.78 0.28 2.95
CA PHE A 53 24.65 1.07 3.84
C PHE A 53 25.74 0.26 4.54
N LYS A 54 25.55 -1.07 4.72
CA LYS A 54 26.50 -1.94 5.40
C LYS A 54 27.17 -2.97 4.51
N SER A 55 26.81 -3.04 3.24
CA SER A 55 27.38 -4.01 2.29
C SER A 55 28.65 -3.55 1.60
N GLY A 56 29.04 -2.30 1.76
CA GLY A 56 30.13 -1.69 0.97
C GLY A 56 29.69 -1.17 -0.40
N ASP A 57 28.40 -1.05 -0.63
CA ASP A 57 27.84 -0.49 -1.87
C ASP A 57 28.35 0.94 -2.12
N SER A 58 29.13 1.11 -3.19
CA SER A 58 29.78 2.38 -3.50
C SER A 58 28.79 3.53 -3.72
N THR A 59 27.59 3.26 -4.20
CA THR A 59 26.53 4.26 -4.39
C THR A 59 26.13 4.89 -3.05
N PHE A 60 26.10 4.10 -1.98
CA PHE A 60 25.62 4.55 -0.68
C PHE A 60 26.74 4.88 0.32
N GLN A 61 28.00 4.62 -0.02
CA GLN A 61 29.13 4.94 0.86
C GLN A 61 29.20 6.41 1.34
N PRO A 62 28.88 7.43 0.50
CA PRO A 62 28.89 8.83 0.95
C PRO A 62 27.74 9.18 1.91
N TYR A 63 26.78 8.29 2.07
CA TYR A 63 25.54 8.55 2.79
C TYR A 63 25.37 7.67 4.03
N ARG A 64 24.45 8.07 4.89
CA ARG A 64 23.97 7.27 6.02
C ARG A 64 22.46 7.12 5.94
N LEU A 65 21.96 6.04 6.50
CA LEU A 65 20.53 5.82 6.68
C LEU A 65 20.01 6.66 7.83
N ALA A 66 18.91 7.37 7.60
CA ALA A 66 18.14 8.07 8.63
C ALA A 66 16.67 7.58 8.56
N PRO A 67 16.29 6.61 9.39
CA PRO A 67 14.91 6.14 9.42
C PRO A 67 14.02 7.10 10.23
N GLU A 68 12.84 7.43 9.67
CA GLU A 68 11.78 8.22 10.29
C GLU A 68 10.46 7.44 10.23
N LEU A 69 10.42 6.30 10.93
CA LEU A 69 9.29 5.37 10.87
C LEU A 69 8.07 5.86 11.67
N ASN A 70 8.31 6.65 12.73
CA ASN A 70 7.27 7.24 13.58
C ASN A 70 6.95 8.69 13.16
N SER A 71 6.71 8.91 11.89
CA SER A 71 6.41 10.23 11.37
C SER A 71 5.03 10.73 11.80
N PHE A 72 4.93 11.98 12.27
CA PHE A 72 3.66 12.67 12.57
C PHE A 72 2.72 12.75 11.37
N SER A 73 3.26 12.71 10.17
CA SER A 73 2.46 12.75 8.93
C SER A 73 1.76 11.42 8.61
N GLY A 74 1.98 10.36 9.40
CA GLY A 74 1.48 9.01 9.09
C GLY A 74 2.17 8.36 7.89
N ARG A 75 3.30 8.94 7.43
CA ARG A 75 4.11 8.45 6.33
C ARG A 75 5.47 7.99 6.84
N PRO A 76 5.59 6.74 7.29
CA PRO A 76 6.88 6.17 7.64
C PRO A 76 7.82 6.24 6.44
N ARG A 77 9.08 6.63 6.68
CA ARG A 77 10.06 6.82 5.61
C ARG A 77 11.48 6.50 6.06
N ILE A 78 12.33 6.28 5.08
CA ILE A 78 13.78 6.22 5.26
C ILE A 78 14.44 7.26 4.36
N LEU A 79 15.53 7.83 4.84
CA LEU A 79 16.29 8.85 4.13
C LEU A 79 17.72 8.37 3.94
N ALA A 80 18.31 8.67 2.78
CA ALA A 80 19.76 8.68 2.61
C ALA A 80 20.25 10.13 2.72
N VAL A 81 21.06 10.41 3.72
CA VAL A 81 21.60 11.76 3.96
C VAL A 81 23.12 11.74 3.90
N PRO A 82 23.77 12.85 3.46
CA PRO A 82 25.23 12.93 3.44
C PRO A 82 25.84 12.67 4.81
N ARG A 83 26.91 11.86 4.89
CA ARG A 83 27.57 11.55 6.16
C ARG A 83 28.15 12.77 6.86
N ASN A 84 28.74 13.66 6.06
CA ASN A 84 29.48 14.83 6.57
C ASN A 84 28.59 16.07 6.74
N SER A 85 27.34 16.02 6.29
CA SER A 85 26.39 17.12 6.36
C SER A 85 24.97 16.56 6.58
N PRO A 86 24.71 15.96 7.74
CA PRO A 86 23.45 15.26 7.99
C PRO A 86 22.21 16.19 8.02
N GLU A 87 22.43 17.48 8.18
CA GLU A 87 21.41 18.54 8.10
C GLU A 87 21.05 18.92 6.65
N SER A 88 21.85 18.44 5.68
CA SER A 88 21.56 18.67 4.27
C SER A 88 20.31 17.92 3.81
N ARG A 89 19.78 18.37 2.69
CA ARG A 89 18.62 17.68 2.08
C ARG A 89 18.97 16.21 1.78
N PRO A 90 18.06 15.29 2.03
CA PRO A 90 18.23 13.90 1.64
C PRO A 90 18.46 13.76 0.12
N VAL A 91 19.33 12.85 -0.25
CA VAL A 91 19.56 12.50 -1.67
C VAL A 91 18.62 11.39 -2.14
N LEU A 92 17.99 10.71 -1.19
CA LEU A 92 16.95 9.71 -1.42
C LEU A 92 15.96 9.74 -0.26
N VAL A 93 14.67 9.72 -0.60
CA VAL A 93 13.56 9.47 0.32
C VAL A 93 12.79 8.29 -0.21
N VAL A 94 12.55 7.28 0.63
CA VAL A 94 11.60 6.21 0.37
C VAL A 94 10.56 6.27 1.45
N GLN A 95 9.29 6.36 1.08
CA GLN A 95 8.17 6.49 2.01
C GLN A 95 7.01 5.59 1.60
N ALA A 96 6.11 5.35 2.54
CA ALA A 96 4.86 4.66 2.28
C ALA A 96 3.70 5.34 2.99
N GLU A 97 2.50 5.17 2.46
CA GLU A 97 1.26 5.61 3.10
C GLU A 97 0.12 4.62 2.85
N GLY A 98 -0.82 4.58 3.78
CA GLY A 98 -2.05 3.80 3.65
C GLY A 98 -1.93 2.33 4.00
N SER A 99 -3.04 1.61 3.76
CA SER A 99 -3.18 0.17 3.93
C SER A 99 -4.17 -0.35 2.88
N PRO A 100 -3.70 -1.04 1.84
CA PRO A 100 -2.31 -1.42 1.53
C PRO A 100 -1.37 -0.22 1.34
N ALA A 101 -0.08 -0.43 1.66
CA ALA A 101 0.94 0.58 1.51
C ALA A 101 1.14 1.00 0.05
N ARG A 102 1.09 2.29 -0.22
CA ARG A 102 1.58 2.88 -1.46
C ARG A 102 2.97 3.42 -1.21
N LEU A 103 3.91 2.97 -2.00
CA LEU A 103 5.32 3.35 -1.93
C LEU A 103 5.62 4.50 -2.87
N ASP A 104 6.50 5.37 -2.42
CA ASP A 104 7.07 6.45 -3.23
C ASP A 104 8.57 6.57 -2.93
N ALA A 105 9.37 6.80 -3.98
CA ALA A 105 10.80 6.97 -3.87
C ALA A 105 11.24 8.13 -4.75
N PHE A 106 11.91 9.12 -4.17
CA PHE A 106 12.33 10.33 -4.87
C PHE A 106 13.64 10.91 -4.31
N GLY A 107 14.20 11.83 -5.04
CA GLY A 107 15.45 12.50 -4.72
C GLY A 107 16.53 12.29 -5.79
N PRO A 108 17.65 13.00 -5.72
CA PRO A 108 18.70 12.97 -6.75
C PRO A 108 19.22 11.57 -7.12
N LEU A 109 19.24 10.62 -6.19
CA LEU A 109 19.64 9.24 -6.50
C LEU A 109 18.65 8.49 -7.40
N MET A 110 17.39 8.95 -7.48
CA MET A 110 16.40 8.36 -8.36
C MET A 110 16.52 8.83 -9.80
N ASP A 111 17.10 9.99 -10.02
CA ASP A 111 17.31 10.59 -11.35
C ASP A 111 18.58 10.05 -12.04
N GLY A 112 19.46 9.39 -11.26
CA GLY A 112 20.70 8.82 -11.75
C GLY A 112 20.62 7.35 -12.15
N ALA A 113 21.77 6.79 -12.54
CA ALA A 113 21.92 5.39 -12.96
C ALA A 113 21.46 4.36 -11.89
N SER A 114 21.43 4.76 -10.62
CA SER A 114 21.02 3.89 -9.50
C SER A 114 19.49 3.81 -9.31
N GLY A 115 18.71 4.71 -9.92
CA GLY A 115 17.29 4.84 -9.66
C GLY A 115 16.50 3.56 -9.94
N ASP A 116 16.77 2.91 -11.05
CA ASP A 116 16.07 1.65 -11.41
C ASP A 116 16.40 0.51 -10.44
N ARG A 117 17.66 0.42 -10.00
CA ARG A 117 18.07 -0.56 -8.99
C ARG A 117 17.38 -0.28 -7.66
N ILE A 118 17.41 0.96 -7.20
CA ILE A 118 16.74 1.40 -5.96
C ILE A 118 15.24 1.01 -6.01
N ARG A 119 14.58 1.31 -7.12
CA ARG A 119 13.16 0.98 -7.29
C ARG A 119 12.90 -0.52 -7.18
N ARG A 120 13.69 -1.35 -7.86
CA ARG A 120 13.56 -2.82 -7.79
C ARG A 120 13.79 -3.34 -6.38
N ASP A 121 14.81 -2.87 -5.69
CA ASP A 121 15.14 -3.27 -4.33
C ASP A 121 14.00 -2.93 -3.36
N VAL A 122 13.49 -1.70 -3.41
CA VAL A 122 12.37 -1.24 -2.58
C VAL A 122 11.13 -2.10 -2.80
N LEU A 123 10.75 -2.35 -4.04
CA LEU A 123 9.58 -3.17 -4.36
C LEU A 123 9.75 -4.63 -3.90
N LYS A 124 10.94 -5.20 -4.07
CA LYS A 124 11.30 -6.54 -3.59
C LYS A 124 11.12 -6.64 -2.08
N TRP A 125 11.67 -5.70 -1.32
CA TRP A 125 11.59 -5.73 0.15
C TRP A 125 10.20 -5.41 0.66
N ALA A 126 9.49 -4.51 0.03
CA ALA A 126 8.10 -4.20 0.36
C ALA A 126 7.17 -5.40 0.17
N SER A 127 7.43 -6.24 -0.83
CA SER A 127 6.65 -7.48 -1.06
C SER A 127 6.93 -8.58 -0.02
N GLY A 128 7.91 -8.38 0.87
CA GLY A 128 8.31 -9.36 1.89
C GLY A 128 9.51 -10.22 1.51
N THR A 129 10.05 -10.07 0.30
CA THR A 129 11.28 -10.77 -0.09
C THR A 129 12.48 -10.07 0.53
N SER A 130 13.25 -10.77 1.36
CA SER A 130 14.45 -10.23 2.01
C SER A 130 15.71 -10.51 1.19
N GLY A 131 16.79 -9.82 1.56
CA GLY A 131 18.12 -10.04 0.99
C GLY A 131 18.51 -9.03 -0.08
N CYS A 132 19.76 -9.02 -0.37
CA CYS A 132 20.37 -8.18 -1.38
C CYS A 132 20.34 -8.86 -2.74
#